data_be0ac300e7a47b037fd9ffa83e58750f
#
_entry.id   be0ac300e7a47b037fd9ffa83e58750f
#
_cell.length_a   1.000
_cell.length_b   1.000
_cell.length_c   1.000
_cell.angle_alpha   90.00
_cell.angle_beta   90.00
_cell.angle_gamma   90.00
#
_symmetry.space_group_name_H-M   'P 1'
#
loop_
_entity.id
_entity.type
_entity.pdbx_description
1 polymer ?
#
loop_
_entity_poly.entity_id
_entity_poly.type
_entity_poly.pdbx_seq_one_letter_code
_entity_poly.pdbx_strand_id
1 'polypeptide(L)'
;MDNKFNNTIEYNKNSPYFSHCHFPNPTIYNPSIDYQVAVPINLAKSLEGKYFVGYADNLSFGNNTSAWARLFNPPNSNINLHVTVWTVSDVSESPFRAQIWFNTTPPGSPYESTLVTPANLAFCPLPSPKIKLQYSSNVTDEPIGGIKAFVRRGQPETTIVDDEQGKFIFPPGGSFLIFLSNPETPDLTASGRIAFGWWEE
;
A
#
# COMPACT_ATOMS: atom_id res chain seq x y z
N MET A 1 26.57 16.21 -28.79
CA MET A 1 25.25 16.68 -28.34
C MET A 1 25.18 16.41 -26.86
N ASP A 2 25.55 17.39 -26.05
CA ASP A 2 25.64 17.25 -24.60
C ASP A 2 24.31 17.63 -23.96
N ASN A 3 23.58 16.62 -23.47
CA ASN A 3 22.42 16.85 -22.60
C ASN A 3 22.89 16.88 -21.13
N LYS A 4 23.23 18.07 -20.65
CA LYS A 4 23.41 18.34 -19.22
C LYS A 4 22.01 18.45 -18.57
N PHE A 5 21.60 17.46 -17.81
CA PHE A 5 20.51 17.62 -16.85
C PHE A 5 21.08 18.36 -15.63
N ASN A 6 20.89 19.65 -15.57
CA ASN A 6 21.08 20.43 -14.34
C ASN A 6 19.77 20.40 -13.56
N ASN A 7 19.62 19.44 -12.64
CA ASN A 7 18.59 19.51 -11.60
C ASN A 7 19.14 20.30 -10.41
N THR A 8 19.07 21.62 -10.50
CA THR A 8 19.28 22.49 -9.34
C THR A 8 17.92 22.60 -8.63
N ILE A 9 17.79 21.96 -7.47
CA ILE A 9 16.64 22.15 -6.59
C ILE A 9 16.88 23.45 -5.83
N GLU A 10 16.19 24.53 -6.20
CA GLU A 10 16.19 25.77 -5.44
C GLU A 10 15.24 25.66 -4.24
N TYR A 11 15.79 25.70 -3.04
CA TYR A 11 15.03 25.75 -1.80
C TYR A 11 14.69 27.20 -1.44
N ASN A 12 13.40 27.47 -1.22
CA ASN A 12 12.94 28.77 -0.71
C ASN A 12 13.31 28.91 0.77
N LYS A 13 14.32 29.73 1.09
CA LYS A 13 14.90 29.94 2.42
C LYS A 13 14.00 30.69 3.42
N ASN A 14 12.81 31.15 3.02
CA ASN A 14 11.95 32.02 3.84
C ASN A 14 10.74 31.34 4.47
N SER A 15 10.72 29.99 4.58
CA SER A 15 9.65 29.30 5.28
C SER A 15 9.98 29.16 6.78
N PRO A 16 9.09 29.54 7.70
CA PRO A 16 9.32 29.45 9.16
C PRO A 16 9.44 28.02 9.69
N TYR A 17 9.19 27.02 8.86
CA TYR A 17 9.30 25.59 9.23
C TYR A 17 10.68 24.97 8.94
N PHE A 18 11.65 25.73 8.39
CA PHE A 18 12.99 25.23 8.04
C PHE A 18 14.02 25.24 9.18
N SER A 19 13.66 25.63 10.39
CA SER A 19 14.65 25.81 11.47
C SER A 19 15.23 24.53 12.07
N HIS A 20 14.79 23.33 11.65
CA HIS A 20 15.20 22.06 12.27
C HIS A 20 15.74 20.99 11.30
N CYS A 21 15.90 21.29 10.01
CA CYS A 21 16.47 20.33 9.05
C CYS A 21 17.88 20.77 8.61
N HIS A 22 18.85 20.57 9.50
CA HIS A 22 20.27 20.72 9.14
C HIS A 22 20.81 19.37 8.70
N PHE A 23 20.78 19.10 7.38
CA PHE A 23 21.53 17.99 6.80
C PHE A 23 22.89 18.51 6.37
N PRO A 24 24.02 17.95 6.89
CA PRO A 24 25.32 18.27 6.35
C PRO A 24 25.40 17.79 4.89
N ASN A 25 25.72 18.70 3.96
CA ASN A 25 26.00 18.33 2.58
C ASN A 25 27.20 17.37 2.57
N PRO A 26 27.05 16.12 2.09
CA PRO A 26 28.21 15.29 1.84
C PRO A 26 28.97 15.85 0.65
N THR A 27 30.12 16.45 0.90
CA THR A 27 31.06 16.87 -0.16
C THR A 27 31.82 15.62 -0.59
N ILE A 28 31.33 14.93 -1.62
CA ILE A 28 32.12 13.86 -2.27
C ILE A 28 32.92 14.51 -3.38
N TYR A 29 34.20 14.69 -3.14
CA TYR A 29 35.14 15.22 -4.13
C TYR A 29 35.97 14.05 -4.67
N ASN A 30 35.62 13.56 -5.87
CA ASN A 30 36.57 12.87 -6.74
C ASN A 30 36.12 12.94 -8.20
N PRO A 31 36.84 13.70 -9.06
CA PRO A 31 36.36 14.04 -10.40
C PRO A 31 36.62 12.99 -11.49
N SER A 32 37.05 11.81 -11.17
CA SER A 32 37.49 10.82 -12.18
C SER A 32 36.86 9.43 -12.12
N ILE A 33 35.83 9.20 -11.31
CA ILE A 33 35.14 7.92 -11.26
C ILE A 33 33.64 8.17 -11.42
N ASP A 34 33.08 7.76 -12.56
CA ASP A 34 31.62 7.69 -12.76
C ASP A 34 31.09 6.51 -11.95
N TYR A 35 30.49 6.78 -10.79
CA TYR A 35 29.77 5.78 -10.03
C TYR A 35 28.36 5.62 -10.58
N GLN A 36 28.06 4.47 -11.14
CA GLN A 36 26.69 4.09 -11.44
C GLN A 36 26.08 3.39 -10.22
N VAL A 37 25.13 4.06 -9.56
CA VAL A 37 24.41 3.49 -8.41
C VAL A 37 23.08 2.95 -8.89
N ALA A 38 22.88 1.64 -8.76
CA ALA A 38 21.57 1.02 -8.97
C ALA A 38 20.70 1.26 -7.71
N VAL A 39 19.59 1.96 -7.88
CA VAL A 39 18.63 2.23 -6.80
C VAL A 39 17.42 1.31 -6.98
N PRO A 40 17.02 0.55 -5.93
CA PRO A 40 15.80 -0.24 -5.98
C PRO A 40 14.58 0.64 -6.31
N ILE A 41 13.67 0.13 -7.15
CA ILE A 41 12.51 0.92 -7.64
C ILE A 41 11.67 1.49 -6.50
N ASN A 42 11.46 0.74 -5.43
CA ASN A 42 10.68 1.19 -4.27
C ASN A 42 11.33 2.39 -3.56
N LEU A 43 12.68 2.39 -3.45
CA LEU A 43 13.41 3.53 -2.91
C LEU A 43 13.32 4.73 -3.86
N ALA A 44 13.49 4.53 -5.17
CA ALA A 44 13.34 5.59 -6.15
C ALA A 44 11.95 6.24 -6.07
N LYS A 45 10.87 5.44 -6.03
CA LYS A 45 9.50 5.95 -5.88
C LYS A 45 9.24 6.63 -4.53
N SER A 46 9.88 6.19 -3.47
CA SER A 46 9.86 6.88 -2.18
C SER A 46 10.56 8.24 -2.25
N LEU A 47 11.72 8.32 -2.90
CA LEU A 47 12.45 9.58 -3.12
C LEU A 47 11.67 10.56 -4.03
N GLU A 48 10.83 10.04 -4.93
CA GLU A 48 9.93 10.86 -5.78
C GLU A 48 8.64 11.30 -5.03
N GLY A 49 8.42 10.86 -3.79
CA GLY A 49 7.18 11.11 -3.04
C GLY A 49 5.96 10.34 -3.56
N LYS A 50 6.17 9.25 -4.29
CA LYS A 50 5.12 8.44 -4.93
C LYS A 50 4.89 7.08 -4.26
N TYR A 51 5.63 6.75 -3.21
CA TYR A 51 5.45 5.52 -2.44
C TYR A 51 4.67 5.80 -1.17
N PHE A 52 3.62 5.00 -0.92
CA PHE A 52 2.72 5.13 0.20
C PHE A 52 2.60 3.81 0.96
N VAL A 53 2.27 3.92 2.24
CA VAL A 53 1.90 2.79 3.09
C VAL A 53 0.59 3.10 3.79
N GLY A 54 -0.20 2.07 4.07
CA GLY A 54 -1.44 2.25 4.79
C GLY A 54 -2.03 0.91 5.24
N TYR A 55 -3.00 0.98 6.14
CA TYR A 55 -3.63 -0.22 6.68
C TYR A 55 -5.09 0.00 7.07
N ALA A 56 -5.81 -1.12 7.13
CA ALA A 56 -7.12 -1.23 7.74
C ALA A 56 -6.97 -2.05 9.03
N ASP A 57 -7.38 -1.47 10.14
CA ASP A 57 -7.27 -2.06 11.46
C ASP A 57 -8.62 -2.59 11.97
N ASN A 58 -8.56 -3.49 12.95
CA ASN A 58 -9.73 -4.02 13.65
C ASN A 58 -10.79 -4.61 12.70
N LEU A 59 -10.34 -5.29 11.65
CA LEU A 59 -11.23 -5.99 10.72
C LEU A 59 -11.86 -7.18 11.41
N SER A 60 -13.17 -7.12 11.63
CA SER A 60 -13.93 -8.18 12.28
C SER A 60 -14.57 -9.12 11.24
N PHE A 61 -14.37 -10.43 11.39
CA PHE A 61 -14.91 -11.48 10.54
C PHE A 61 -15.13 -12.77 11.36
N GLY A 62 -15.59 -13.86 10.72
CA GLY A 62 -16.07 -15.06 11.43
C GLY A 62 -17.52 -14.90 11.88
N ASN A 63 -18.07 -15.88 12.58
CA ASN A 63 -19.50 -15.97 12.87
C ASN A 63 -20.36 -15.82 11.58
N ASN A 64 -19.98 -16.58 10.55
CA ASN A 64 -20.57 -16.54 9.21
C ASN A 64 -20.43 -15.17 8.48
N THR A 65 -19.51 -14.32 8.91
CA THR A 65 -19.18 -13.06 8.24
C THR A 65 -17.75 -13.06 7.75
N SER A 66 -17.43 -12.08 6.92
CA SER A 66 -16.13 -11.86 6.32
C SER A 66 -15.73 -10.40 6.45
N ALA A 67 -14.47 -10.10 6.18
CA ALA A 67 -13.98 -8.73 6.09
C ALA A 67 -13.04 -8.58 4.88
N TRP A 68 -12.83 -7.35 4.45
CA TRP A 68 -11.92 -7.10 3.35
C TRP A 68 -11.27 -5.72 3.47
N ALA A 69 -10.10 -5.59 2.83
CA ALA A 69 -9.52 -4.29 2.50
C ALA A 69 -9.01 -4.31 1.07
N ARG A 70 -9.03 -3.15 0.41
CA ARG A 70 -8.53 -3.00 -0.95
C ARG A 70 -7.80 -1.70 -1.18
N LEU A 71 -6.87 -1.73 -2.12
CA LEU A 71 -6.38 -0.56 -2.82
C LEU A 71 -7.26 -0.37 -4.06
N PHE A 72 -7.92 0.77 -4.18
CA PHE A 72 -8.78 1.13 -5.31
C PHE A 72 -8.18 2.31 -6.05
N ASN A 73 -7.95 2.13 -7.34
CA ASN A 73 -7.51 3.20 -8.22
C ASN A 73 -8.75 3.90 -8.83
N PRO A 74 -9.07 5.14 -8.44
CA PRO A 74 -10.24 5.84 -8.97
C PRO A 74 -10.16 5.99 -10.51
N PRO A 75 -11.30 5.91 -11.23
CA PRO A 75 -11.33 5.99 -12.69
C PRO A 75 -10.72 7.27 -13.28
N ASN A 76 -10.72 8.35 -12.51
CA ASN A 76 -10.19 9.66 -12.92
C ASN A 76 -8.82 9.99 -12.31
N SER A 77 -8.11 9.01 -11.78
CA SER A 77 -6.81 9.21 -11.13
C SER A 77 -5.70 9.60 -12.10
N ASN A 78 -5.78 9.13 -13.35
CA ASN A 78 -4.75 9.28 -14.40
C ASN A 78 -3.37 8.72 -13.97
N ILE A 79 -3.36 7.68 -13.13
CA ILE A 79 -2.14 6.99 -12.69
C ILE A 79 -2.37 5.48 -12.66
N ASN A 80 -1.31 4.71 -12.66
CA ASN A 80 -1.36 3.28 -12.35
C ASN A 80 -1.01 3.05 -10.86
N LEU A 81 -1.72 2.11 -10.25
CA LEU A 81 -1.40 1.56 -8.94
C LEU A 81 -0.42 0.39 -9.11
N HIS A 82 0.71 0.43 -8.43
CA HIS A 82 1.68 -0.66 -8.35
C HIS A 82 1.72 -1.22 -6.92
N VAL A 83 1.20 -2.41 -6.71
CA VAL A 83 1.21 -3.06 -5.40
C VAL A 83 2.58 -3.65 -5.12
N THR A 84 3.18 -3.25 -3.99
CA THR A 84 4.53 -3.65 -3.62
C THR A 84 4.55 -4.75 -2.58
N VAL A 85 3.91 -4.52 -1.46
CA VAL A 85 3.85 -5.44 -0.34
C VAL A 85 2.47 -5.41 0.27
N TRP A 86 2.04 -6.55 0.79
CA TRP A 86 0.87 -6.62 1.62
C TRP A 86 1.09 -7.55 2.80
N THR A 87 0.40 -7.27 3.88
CA THR A 87 0.41 -8.12 5.07
C THR A 87 -1.00 -8.36 5.55
N VAL A 88 -1.23 -9.55 6.09
CA VAL A 88 -2.44 -9.90 6.84
C VAL A 88 -2.01 -10.42 8.19
N SER A 89 -2.37 -9.70 9.25
CA SER A 89 -2.14 -10.13 10.63
C SER A 89 -3.46 -10.58 11.24
N ASP A 90 -3.46 -11.76 11.80
CA ASP A 90 -4.56 -12.30 12.59
C ASP A 90 -4.22 -12.20 14.08
N VAL A 91 -5.18 -11.79 14.89
CA VAL A 91 -5.06 -11.67 16.35
C VAL A 91 -6.03 -12.58 17.08
N SER A 92 -6.61 -13.54 16.36
CA SER A 92 -7.55 -14.52 16.90
C SER A 92 -6.93 -15.91 17.03
N GLU A 93 -7.58 -16.78 17.80
CA GLU A 93 -7.14 -18.17 18.04
C GLU A 93 -7.54 -19.13 16.91
N SER A 94 -8.19 -18.63 15.87
CA SER A 94 -8.71 -19.44 14.75
C SER A 94 -7.89 -19.24 13.49
N PRO A 95 -7.65 -20.30 12.69
CA PRO A 95 -7.01 -20.13 11.40
C PRO A 95 -7.92 -19.35 10.46
N PHE A 96 -7.33 -18.54 9.60
CA PHE A 96 -8.06 -17.71 8.64
C PHE A 96 -7.70 -18.03 7.19
N ARG A 97 -8.56 -17.63 6.28
CA ARG A 97 -8.35 -17.70 4.83
C ARG A 97 -8.31 -16.28 4.26
N ALA A 98 -7.21 -15.93 3.58
CA ALA A 98 -7.07 -14.72 2.81
C ALA A 98 -7.21 -15.06 1.32
N GLN A 99 -8.20 -14.50 0.64
CA GLN A 99 -8.39 -14.58 -0.80
C GLN A 99 -7.95 -13.27 -1.44
N ILE A 100 -7.12 -13.35 -2.46
CA ILE A 100 -6.64 -12.19 -3.18
C ILE A 100 -7.40 -12.08 -4.50
N TRP A 101 -8.02 -10.91 -4.73
CA TRP A 101 -8.88 -10.64 -5.86
C TRP A 101 -8.43 -9.39 -6.62
N PHE A 102 -8.52 -9.45 -7.95
CA PHE A 102 -8.23 -8.35 -8.86
C PHE A 102 -9.52 -7.86 -9.51
N ASN A 103 -9.72 -6.54 -9.52
CA ASN A 103 -10.82 -5.87 -10.21
C ASN A 103 -12.21 -6.41 -9.85
N THR A 104 -12.42 -6.75 -8.59
CA THR A 104 -13.70 -7.26 -8.10
C THR A 104 -14.54 -6.17 -7.45
N THR A 105 -15.85 -6.37 -7.44
CA THR A 105 -16.78 -5.58 -6.62
C THR A 105 -16.86 -6.23 -5.24
N PRO A 106 -16.40 -5.55 -4.17
CA PRO A 106 -16.47 -6.07 -2.82
C PRO A 106 -17.89 -6.04 -2.27
N PRO A 107 -18.24 -6.95 -1.35
CA PRO A 107 -19.52 -6.92 -0.65
C PRO A 107 -19.57 -5.79 0.39
N GLY A 108 -20.80 -5.37 0.72
CA GLY A 108 -21.05 -4.34 1.72
C GLY A 108 -20.68 -2.92 1.27
N SER A 109 -20.70 -1.99 2.21
CA SER A 109 -20.37 -0.59 1.94
C SER A 109 -18.90 -0.32 2.31
N PRO A 110 -18.11 0.26 1.41
CA PRO A 110 -16.72 0.58 1.69
C PRO A 110 -16.59 1.78 2.64
N TYR A 111 -15.72 1.65 3.64
CA TYR A 111 -15.18 2.76 4.42
C TYR A 111 -13.79 3.10 3.86
N GLU A 112 -13.43 4.38 3.84
CA GLU A 112 -12.10 4.83 3.45
C GLU A 112 -11.20 4.92 4.68
N SER A 113 -10.04 4.29 4.63
CA SER A 113 -9.05 4.37 5.73
C SER A 113 -8.32 5.71 5.69
N THR A 114 -8.24 6.36 6.84
CA THR A 114 -7.40 7.55 7.05
C THR A 114 -5.97 7.20 7.49
N LEU A 115 -5.68 5.91 7.68
CA LEU A 115 -4.40 5.39 8.15
C LEU A 115 -3.46 5.14 6.96
N VAL A 116 -3.22 6.20 6.19
CA VAL A 116 -2.36 6.21 5.00
C VAL A 116 -1.35 7.34 5.12
N THR A 117 -0.09 7.05 4.77
CA THR A 117 0.99 8.04 4.80
C THR A 117 1.97 7.82 3.65
N PRO A 118 2.63 8.87 3.13
CA PRO A 118 3.78 8.68 2.25
C PRO A 118 4.92 8.01 3.04
N ALA A 119 5.71 7.20 2.36
CA ALA A 119 6.87 6.54 2.97
C ALA A 119 8.03 7.52 3.26
N ASN A 120 8.12 8.59 2.46
CA ASN A 120 9.12 9.64 2.66
C ASN A 120 8.49 10.86 3.34
N LEU A 121 8.82 11.06 4.61
CA LEU A 121 8.33 12.16 5.43
C LEU A 121 9.19 13.44 5.33
N ALA A 122 10.23 13.43 4.49
CA ALA A 122 11.08 14.62 4.28
C ALA A 122 10.46 15.66 3.33
N PHE A 123 9.34 15.35 2.69
CA PHE A 123 8.60 16.30 1.86
C PHE A 123 7.82 17.32 2.69
N CYS A 124 7.80 18.55 2.22
CA CYS A 124 6.98 19.62 2.78
C CYS A 124 6.36 20.45 1.63
N PRO A 125 5.03 20.40 1.40
CA PRO A 125 4.05 19.56 2.11
C PRO A 125 4.20 18.08 1.81
N LEU A 126 3.64 17.23 2.68
CA LEU A 126 3.61 15.78 2.45
C LEU A 126 2.76 15.44 1.22
N PRO A 127 3.24 14.53 0.35
CA PRO A 127 2.45 14.02 -0.76
C PRO A 127 1.17 13.33 -0.28
N SER A 128 0.09 13.47 -1.05
CA SER A 128 -1.17 12.78 -0.81
C SER A 128 -1.41 11.72 -1.88
N PRO A 129 -1.82 10.49 -1.52
CA PRO A 129 -2.10 9.45 -2.49
C PRO A 129 -3.37 9.75 -3.30
N LYS A 130 -3.40 9.29 -4.55
CA LYS A 130 -4.62 9.24 -5.37
C LYS A 130 -5.36 7.91 -5.19
N ILE A 131 -4.63 6.86 -4.85
CA ILE A 131 -5.19 5.54 -4.54
C ILE A 131 -5.92 5.61 -3.21
N LYS A 132 -7.10 4.97 -3.15
CA LYS A 132 -7.92 4.89 -1.95
C LYS A 132 -7.75 3.53 -1.29
N LEU A 133 -7.41 3.53 0.00
CA LEU A 133 -7.48 2.35 0.83
C LEU A 133 -8.88 2.26 1.41
N GLN A 134 -9.61 1.22 1.03
CA GLN A 134 -11.00 1.00 1.45
C GLN A 134 -11.13 -0.35 2.15
N TYR A 135 -12.07 -0.45 3.09
CA TYR A 135 -12.30 -1.67 3.85
C TYR A 135 -13.76 -1.80 4.30
N SER A 136 -14.14 -3.02 4.68
CA SER A 136 -15.40 -3.30 5.38
C SER A 136 -15.24 -4.55 6.25
N SER A 137 -16.02 -4.61 7.32
CA SER A 137 -16.07 -5.72 8.27
C SER A 137 -17.47 -6.30 8.36
N ASN A 138 -17.59 -7.54 8.85
CA ASN A 138 -18.86 -8.22 9.08
C ASN A 138 -19.77 -8.28 7.84
N VAL A 139 -19.18 -8.48 6.65
CA VAL A 139 -19.94 -8.66 5.42
C VAL A 139 -20.34 -10.13 5.25
N THR A 140 -21.54 -10.38 4.71
CA THR A 140 -22.09 -11.73 4.56
C THR A 140 -21.88 -12.33 3.18
N ASP A 141 -21.70 -11.50 2.16
CA ASP A 141 -21.54 -11.94 0.78
C ASP A 141 -20.06 -12.11 0.39
N GLU A 142 -19.81 -12.80 -0.71
CA GLU A 142 -18.49 -12.89 -1.34
C GLU A 142 -18.29 -11.78 -2.39
N PRO A 143 -17.03 -11.47 -2.76
CA PRO A 143 -16.73 -10.57 -3.87
C PRO A 143 -17.33 -11.06 -5.19
N ILE A 144 -17.87 -10.13 -6.01
CA ILE A 144 -18.54 -10.45 -7.27
C ILE A 144 -17.71 -9.97 -8.45
N GLY A 145 -17.58 -10.84 -9.46
CA GLY A 145 -16.79 -10.54 -10.66
C GLY A 145 -15.29 -10.47 -10.38
N GLY A 146 -14.52 -9.92 -11.32
CA GLY A 146 -13.07 -9.86 -11.21
C GLY A 146 -12.38 -11.24 -11.27
N ILE A 147 -11.15 -11.30 -10.76
CA ILE A 147 -10.30 -12.49 -10.81
C ILE A 147 -9.86 -12.84 -9.40
N LYS A 148 -10.21 -14.05 -8.92
CA LYS A 148 -9.61 -14.64 -7.71
C LYS A 148 -8.22 -15.14 -8.09
N ALA A 149 -7.18 -14.35 -7.79
CA ALA A 149 -5.83 -14.63 -8.24
C ALA A 149 -5.20 -15.77 -7.44
N PHE A 150 -5.32 -15.75 -6.12
CA PHE A 150 -4.80 -16.82 -5.26
C PHE A 150 -5.43 -16.78 -3.87
N VAL A 151 -5.15 -17.82 -3.08
CA VAL A 151 -5.65 -18.01 -1.72
C VAL A 151 -4.48 -18.37 -0.81
N ARG A 152 -4.52 -17.82 0.40
CA ARG A 152 -3.58 -18.16 1.48
C ARG A 152 -4.37 -18.64 2.69
N ARG A 153 -3.78 -19.59 3.43
CA ARG A 153 -4.24 -20.00 4.75
C ARG A 153 -3.28 -19.45 5.79
N GLY A 154 -3.78 -18.67 6.73
CA GLY A 154 -3.03 -18.21 7.89
C GLY A 154 -3.27 -19.10 9.10
N GLN A 155 -2.23 -19.30 9.90
CA GLN A 155 -2.35 -19.89 11.22
C GLN A 155 -2.89 -18.84 12.21
N PRO A 156 -3.47 -19.25 13.35
CA PRO A 156 -3.82 -18.34 14.43
C PRO A 156 -2.64 -17.49 14.86
N GLU A 157 -2.91 -16.24 15.25
CA GLU A 157 -1.93 -15.31 15.82
C GLU A 157 -0.67 -15.09 14.95
N THR A 158 -0.82 -15.17 13.62
CA THR A 158 0.30 -15.01 12.69
C THR A 158 0.12 -13.84 11.74
N THR A 159 1.22 -13.45 11.12
CA THR A 159 1.22 -12.49 10.02
C THR A 159 1.69 -13.15 8.74
N ILE A 160 0.86 -13.11 7.70
CA ILE A 160 1.26 -13.42 6.33
C ILE A 160 1.86 -12.15 5.73
N VAL A 161 3.01 -12.28 5.07
CA VAL A 161 3.67 -11.21 4.32
C VAL A 161 3.94 -11.71 2.91
N ASP A 162 3.63 -10.90 1.90
CA ASP A 162 3.98 -11.19 0.51
C ASP A 162 4.52 -9.92 -0.15
N ASP A 163 5.68 -10.03 -0.81
CA ASP A 163 6.35 -8.93 -1.50
C ASP A 163 6.18 -9.09 -3.02
N GLU A 164 5.37 -8.22 -3.58
CA GLU A 164 5.01 -8.21 -5.00
C GLU A 164 5.95 -7.34 -5.84
N GLN A 165 6.80 -6.56 -5.22
CA GLN A 165 7.81 -5.70 -5.87
C GLN A 165 7.22 -4.76 -6.95
N GLY A 166 5.94 -4.41 -6.84
CA GLY A 166 5.24 -3.55 -7.81
C GLY A 166 4.78 -4.25 -9.10
N LYS A 167 4.90 -5.60 -9.18
CA LYS A 167 4.51 -6.36 -10.39
C LYS A 167 3.00 -6.44 -10.63
N PHE A 168 2.17 -6.25 -9.60
CA PHE A 168 0.72 -6.16 -9.79
C PHE A 168 0.34 -4.71 -10.07
N ILE A 169 -0.11 -4.47 -11.30
CA ILE A 169 -0.37 -3.13 -11.84
C ILE A 169 -1.84 -3.00 -12.18
N PHE A 170 -2.48 -1.95 -11.64
CA PHE A 170 -3.90 -1.67 -11.86
C PHE A 170 -4.09 -0.27 -12.44
N PRO A 171 -4.66 -0.16 -13.65
CA PRO A 171 -4.99 1.12 -14.26
C PRO A 171 -6.15 1.82 -13.54
N PRO A 172 -6.51 3.07 -13.92
CA PRO A 172 -7.70 3.73 -13.42
C PRO A 172 -8.96 2.85 -13.51
N GLY A 173 -9.71 2.75 -12.42
CA GLY A 173 -10.85 1.85 -12.23
C GLY A 173 -10.47 0.46 -11.68
N GLY A 174 -9.18 0.12 -11.64
CA GLY A 174 -8.71 -1.18 -11.15
C GLY A 174 -8.58 -1.25 -9.63
N SER A 175 -8.45 -2.47 -9.10
CA SER A 175 -8.31 -2.69 -7.66
C SER A 175 -7.58 -3.98 -7.31
N PHE A 176 -6.88 -3.95 -6.18
CA PHE A 176 -6.28 -5.10 -5.50
C PHE A 176 -7.01 -5.28 -4.16
N LEU A 177 -7.66 -6.41 -3.94
CA LEU A 177 -8.48 -6.67 -2.76
C LEU A 177 -8.00 -7.94 -2.05
N ILE A 178 -7.96 -7.88 -0.72
CA ILE A 178 -7.77 -9.03 0.17
C ILE A 178 -9.06 -9.25 0.96
N PHE A 179 -9.63 -10.45 0.84
CA PHE A 179 -10.87 -10.88 1.49
C PHE A 179 -10.56 -11.93 2.54
N LEU A 180 -10.97 -11.68 3.77
CA LEU A 180 -10.73 -12.54 4.95
C LEU A 180 -11.99 -13.28 5.33
N SER A 181 -11.84 -14.57 5.61
CA SER A 181 -12.90 -15.42 6.11
C SER A 181 -12.33 -16.49 7.04
N ASN A 182 -13.20 -17.09 7.85
CA ASN A 182 -12.86 -18.15 8.80
C ASN A 182 -13.65 -19.43 8.49
N PRO A 183 -13.34 -20.16 7.39
CA PRO A 183 -14.14 -21.28 6.95
C PRO A 183 -13.94 -22.57 7.76
N GLU A 184 -12.85 -22.69 8.53
CA GLU A 184 -12.54 -23.87 9.33
C GLU A 184 -13.28 -23.84 10.68
N THR A 185 -13.56 -22.65 11.18
CA THR A 185 -14.30 -22.40 12.42
C THR A 185 -15.31 -21.27 12.21
N PRO A 186 -16.33 -21.48 11.35
CA PRO A 186 -17.21 -20.41 10.88
C PRO A 186 -18.02 -19.72 11.98
N ASP A 187 -18.26 -20.41 13.10
CA ASP A 187 -19.04 -19.90 14.24
C ASP A 187 -18.19 -19.07 15.22
N LEU A 188 -16.87 -19.05 15.06
CA LEU A 188 -15.97 -18.25 15.90
C LEU A 188 -15.73 -16.88 15.28
N THR A 189 -15.74 -15.86 16.12
CA THR A 189 -15.33 -14.51 15.71
C THR A 189 -13.83 -14.43 15.58
N ALA A 190 -13.37 -13.67 14.59
CA ALA A 190 -11.96 -13.39 14.35
C ALA A 190 -11.75 -11.90 14.13
N SER A 191 -10.53 -11.46 14.37
CA SER A 191 -10.13 -10.08 14.14
C SER A 191 -8.75 -10.06 13.49
N GLY A 192 -8.57 -9.14 12.55
CA GLY A 192 -7.31 -9.02 11.83
C GLY A 192 -7.03 -7.62 11.36
N ARG A 193 -5.88 -7.49 10.72
CA ARG A 193 -5.39 -6.25 10.12
C ARG A 193 -4.83 -6.56 8.74
N ILE A 194 -5.10 -5.67 7.77
CA ILE A 194 -4.51 -5.73 6.44
C ILE A 194 -3.73 -4.45 6.20
N ALA A 195 -2.45 -4.58 5.83
CA ALA A 195 -1.62 -3.45 5.48
C ALA A 195 -1.06 -3.60 4.06
N PHE A 196 -0.79 -2.45 3.43
CA PHE A 196 -0.30 -2.36 2.06
C PHE A 196 0.85 -1.37 1.96
N GLY A 197 1.79 -1.67 1.04
CA GLY A 197 2.71 -0.72 0.48
C GLY A 197 2.51 -0.68 -1.04
N TRP A 198 2.46 0.52 -1.62
CA TRP A 198 2.27 0.72 -3.06
C TRP A 198 2.94 1.99 -3.54
N TRP A 199 3.11 2.09 -4.85
CA TRP A 199 3.50 3.35 -5.47
C TRP A 199 2.60 3.68 -6.67
N GLU A 200 2.63 4.93 -7.06
CA GLU A 200 1.73 5.55 -8.04
C GLU A 200 2.53 6.17 -9.20
N GLU A 201 2.11 5.86 -10.45
CA GLU A 201 2.75 6.42 -11.65
C GLU A 201 1.79 6.69 -12.79
#